data_0b39ccd07f6707dd7aa418fedfc612de
#
_entry.id   0b39ccd07f6707dd7aa418fedfc612de
#
_cell.length_a   1.000
_cell.length_b   1.000
_cell.length_c   1.000
_cell.angle_alpha   90.00
_cell.angle_beta   90.00
_cell.angle_gamma   90.00
#
_symmetry.space_group_name_H-M   'P 1'
#
loop_
_entity.id
_entity.type
_entity.pdbx_description
1 polymer ?
#
loop_
_entity_poly.entity_id
_entity_poly.type
_entity_poly.pdbx_seq_one_letter_code
_entity_poly.pdbx_strand_id
1 'polypeptide(L)'
;MRRVRRRGLMLVLLVAAVVGCAAGSAQEVVPGAEADVRLFAQELERIHPNPYHATSREEYARRVDELAARAGTLDRDQLVVELMRLLALLGERDGHSGIYTVHTHPKALHLYPIRTYWFSDGLAVVGGEEPGAKLVAIEGVPIDDVVARVRPLITRDNEWSFRERVPYYVVCAEVLRGLGIADGERVSFTLRSAAGTRDVELAPIEAASYTARFPYYWQPPASPPGVRNPLWVSYRGTPQAVKTLQRGRFVYVAYTQTGDAWDLSERIKRLARKPAFRRLIVDVRQNGGGDNSRYFPLLDAFASKVVNRRSRPVLLVGRTTFSAAGNFAADVEESTPARLIGEPPGGSPSQWGDFAPFVLPNVGLEVLVATQYVERGRDGDTRPALEPHVRVELSSADWLAGRDPVLQAALR
;
A
#
# COMPACT_ATOMS: atom_id res chain seq x y z
N MET A 1 94.31 1.64 15.02
CA MET A 1 93.01 0.98 15.28
C MET A 1 92.05 2.03 15.89
N ARG A 2 91.18 2.65 15.11
CA ARG A 2 90.21 3.66 15.56
C ARG A 2 88.81 3.10 15.45
N ARG A 3 88.08 2.96 16.54
CA ARG A 3 86.63 2.56 16.59
C ARG A 3 85.78 3.77 16.22
N VAL A 4 84.95 3.63 15.14
CA VAL A 4 83.92 4.58 14.74
C VAL A 4 82.64 4.19 15.44
N ARG A 5 82.09 5.08 16.29
CA ARG A 5 80.76 4.97 16.90
C ARG A 5 79.71 5.44 15.89
N ARG A 6 78.81 4.58 15.46
CA ARG A 6 77.59 4.97 14.74
C ARG A 6 76.53 5.44 15.75
N ARG A 7 76.12 6.68 15.61
CA ARG A 7 74.92 7.24 16.30
C ARG A 7 73.70 6.84 15.45
N GLY A 8 72.75 6.08 16.05
CA GLY A 8 71.47 5.79 15.46
C GLY A 8 70.52 7.00 15.67
N LEU A 9 69.96 7.50 14.57
CA LEU A 9 68.94 8.54 14.56
C LEU A 9 67.58 7.85 14.63
N MET A 10 66.87 8.03 15.77
CA MET A 10 65.52 7.49 15.98
C MET A 10 64.50 8.47 15.37
N LEU A 11 63.92 8.10 14.24
CA LEU A 11 62.88 8.86 13.57
C LEU A 11 61.51 8.55 14.24
N VAL A 12 60.98 9.51 15.00
CA VAL A 12 59.63 9.41 15.59
C VAL A 12 58.65 9.83 14.51
N LEU A 13 57.91 8.87 13.95
CA LEU A 13 56.75 9.13 13.06
C LEU A 13 55.54 9.52 13.93
N LEU A 14 55.18 10.80 13.96
CA LEU A 14 53.89 11.26 14.45
C LEU A 14 52.81 10.89 13.41
N VAL A 15 52.00 9.87 13.74
CA VAL A 15 50.76 9.60 12.99
C VAL A 15 49.71 10.59 13.51
N ALA A 16 49.44 11.63 12.74
CA ALA A 16 48.28 12.50 12.99
C ALA A 16 47.01 11.72 12.52
N ALA A 17 46.22 11.25 13.50
CA ALA A 17 44.88 10.74 13.19
C ALA A 17 44.00 11.92 12.79
N VAL A 18 43.73 12.04 11.49
CA VAL A 18 42.68 12.92 10.98
C VAL A 18 41.35 12.25 11.31
N VAL A 19 40.70 12.69 12.38
CA VAL A 19 39.30 12.42 12.67
C VAL A 19 38.52 13.26 11.65
N GLY A 20 38.18 12.64 10.53
CA GLY A 20 37.23 13.19 9.58
C GLY A 20 35.83 13.15 10.22
N CYS A 21 35.42 14.28 10.83
CA CYS A 21 33.99 14.51 11.02
C CYS A 21 33.37 14.55 9.65
N ALA A 22 32.61 13.50 9.29
CA ALA A 22 31.67 13.59 8.20
C ALA A 22 30.65 14.66 8.60
N ALA A 23 30.78 15.85 8.04
CA ALA A 23 29.76 16.87 8.12
C ALA A 23 28.55 16.30 7.37
N GLY A 24 27.55 15.83 8.12
CA GLY A 24 26.24 15.58 7.55
C GLY A 24 25.81 16.88 6.85
N SER A 25 25.47 16.80 5.57
CA SER A 25 24.94 17.95 4.83
C SER A 25 23.69 18.40 5.60
N ALA A 26 23.73 19.61 6.19
CA ALA A 26 22.55 20.22 6.76
C ALA A 26 21.47 20.25 5.66
N GLN A 27 20.38 19.51 5.86
CA GLN A 27 19.26 19.52 4.91
C GLN A 27 18.71 20.95 4.88
N GLU A 28 18.60 21.49 3.65
CA GLU A 28 18.20 22.86 3.43
C GLU A 28 16.71 23.04 3.75
N VAL A 29 16.38 24.07 4.54
CA VAL A 29 14.99 24.45 4.81
C VAL A 29 14.28 24.83 3.51
N VAL A 30 12.97 24.53 3.42
CA VAL A 30 12.17 24.83 2.23
C VAL A 30 11.76 26.30 2.24
N PRO A 31 12.26 27.14 1.32
CA PRO A 31 11.79 28.52 1.18
C PRO A 31 10.29 28.52 0.86
N GLY A 32 9.49 29.30 1.59
CA GLY A 32 8.03 29.33 1.40
C GLY A 32 7.26 28.17 2.06
N ALA A 33 7.88 27.39 2.94
CA ALA A 33 7.25 26.28 3.64
C ALA A 33 5.95 26.67 4.37
N GLU A 34 5.93 27.84 5.04
CA GLU A 34 4.72 28.35 5.71
C GLU A 34 3.59 28.57 4.69
N ALA A 35 3.89 29.13 3.52
CA ALA A 35 2.89 29.34 2.49
C ALA A 35 2.31 28.02 1.98
N ASP A 36 3.13 26.95 1.84
CA ASP A 36 2.65 25.63 1.47
C ASP A 36 1.74 25.02 2.54
N VAL A 37 2.05 25.18 3.83
CA VAL A 37 1.19 24.72 4.94
C VAL A 37 -0.17 25.45 4.93
N ARG A 38 -0.19 26.78 4.67
CA ARG A 38 -1.43 27.53 4.57
C ARG A 38 -2.24 27.13 3.33
N LEU A 39 -1.58 26.96 2.19
CA LEU A 39 -2.19 26.49 0.93
C LEU A 39 -2.79 25.10 1.11
N PHE A 40 -2.07 24.18 1.79
CA PHE A 40 -2.54 22.84 2.09
C PHE A 40 -3.89 22.88 2.84
N ALA A 41 -4.00 23.65 3.90
CA ALA A 41 -5.24 23.77 4.67
C ALA A 41 -6.38 24.37 3.84
N GLN A 42 -6.10 25.42 3.07
CA GLN A 42 -7.07 26.08 2.20
C GLN A 42 -7.60 25.13 1.11
N GLU A 43 -6.72 24.40 0.43
CA GLU A 43 -7.10 23.46 -0.64
C GLU A 43 -7.86 22.25 -0.08
N LEU A 44 -7.47 21.74 1.10
CA LEU A 44 -8.21 20.68 1.77
C LEU A 44 -9.65 21.11 2.07
N GLU A 45 -9.87 22.30 2.66
CA GLU A 45 -11.22 22.83 2.92
C GLU A 45 -12.02 23.07 1.63
N ARG A 46 -11.35 23.48 0.55
CA ARG A 46 -12.01 23.75 -0.73
C ARG A 46 -12.47 22.48 -1.44
N ILE A 47 -11.68 21.40 -1.33
CA ILE A 47 -11.86 20.15 -2.10
C ILE A 47 -12.71 19.15 -1.33
N HIS A 48 -12.40 18.93 -0.05
CA HIS A 48 -13.04 17.88 0.74
C HIS A 48 -14.44 18.31 1.21
N PRO A 49 -15.51 17.53 0.94
CA PRO A 49 -16.87 17.92 1.32
C PRO A 49 -17.10 18.08 2.83
N ASN A 50 -16.33 17.37 3.65
CA ASN A 50 -16.37 17.48 5.12
C ASN A 50 -15.00 17.13 5.73
N PRO A 51 -14.01 18.03 5.70
CA PRO A 51 -12.65 17.73 6.19
C PRO A 51 -12.55 17.57 7.71
N TYR A 52 -13.64 17.82 8.42
CA TYR A 52 -13.73 17.80 9.89
C TYR A 52 -14.54 16.62 10.44
N HIS A 53 -14.72 15.56 9.65
CA HIS A 53 -15.54 14.43 10.06
C HIS A 53 -14.92 13.57 11.18
N ALA A 54 -13.59 13.64 11.36
CA ALA A 54 -12.87 12.89 12.39
C ALA A 54 -12.15 13.80 13.41
N THR A 55 -11.79 15.03 13.01
CA THR A 55 -11.09 16.00 13.86
C THR A 55 -11.83 17.32 13.81
N SER A 56 -12.07 18.00 14.94
CA SER A 56 -12.79 19.28 14.93
C SER A 56 -12.02 20.35 14.14
N ARG A 57 -12.78 21.34 13.60
CA ARG A 57 -12.20 22.48 12.87
C ARG A 57 -11.18 23.23 13.72
N GLU A 58 -11.47 23.43 15.00
CA GLU A 58 -10.60 24.15 15.94
C GLU A 58 -9.29 23.42 16.18
N GLU A 59 -9.36 22.12 16.39
CA GLU A 59 -8.16 21.29 16.58
C GLU A 59 -7.32 21.23 15.28
N TYR A 60 -7.97 21.07 14.14
CA TYR A 60 -7.29 21.08 12.84
C TYR A 60 -6.58 22.41 12.60
N ALA A 61 -7.29 23.55 12.78
CA ALA A 61 -6.73 24.89 12.61
C ALA A 61 -5.52 25.12 13.55
N ARG A 62 -5.65 24.69 14.82
CA ARG A 62 -4.54 24.76 15.78
C ARG A 62 -3.30 24.00 15.28
N ARG A 63 -3.48 22.78 14.74
CA ARG A 63 -2.35 21.98 14.16
C ARG A 63 -1.72 22.65 12.95
N VAL A 64 -2.55 23.24 12.10
CA VAL A 64 -2.06 24.01 10.93
C VAL A 64 -1.23 25.21 11.41
N ASP A 65 -1.72 25.99 12.39
CA ASP A 65 -1.01 27.15 12.92
C ASP A 65 0.31 26.77 13.59
N GLU A 66 0.32 25.70 14.40
CA GLU A 66 1.53 25.16 15.01
C GLU A 66 2.57 24.74 13.97
N LEU A 67 2.14 24.07 12.88
CA LEU A 67 3.05 23.67 11.81
C LEU A 67 3.54 24.88 11.02
N ALA A 68 2.65 25.81 10.65
CA ALA A 68 3.01 27.01 9.90
C ALA A 68 4.07 27.86 10.64
N ALA A 69 3.90 28.03 11.97
CA ALA A 69 4.84 28.81 12.79
C ALA A 69 6.27 28.23 12.82
N ARG A 70 6.43 26.92 12.67
CA ARG A 70 7.75 26.24 12.69
C ARG A 70 8.23 25.74 11.33
N ALA A 71 7.41 25.87 10.27
CA ALA A 71 7.70 25.35 8.94
C ALA A 71 9.05 25.85 8.38
N GLY A 72 9.40 27.11 8.62
CA GLY A 72 10.69 27.69 8.22
C GLY A 72 11.92 27.18 8.96
N THR A 73 11.75 26.28 9.94
CA THR A 73 12.87 25.63 10.65
C THR A 73 13.00 24.15 10.29
N LEU A 74 12.05 23.59 9.54
CA LEU A 74 12.03 22.20 9.11
C LEU A 74 12.78 22.04 7.79
N ASP A 75 13.54 20.97 7.67
CA ASP A 75 14.02 20.52 6.37
C ASP A 75 12.87 19.92 5.54
N ARG A 76 13.15 19.60 4.27
CA ARG A 76 12.13 19.09 3.35
C ARG A 76 11.51 17.78 3.84
N ASP A 77 12.30 16.85 4.36
CA ASP A 77 11.83 15.53 4.76
C ASP A 77 10.95 15.61 6.02
N GLN A 78 11.34 16.47 6.97
CA GLN A 78 10.52 16.79 8.13
C GLN A 78 9.19 17.45 7.75
N LEU A 79 9.20 18.40 6.80
CA LEU A 79 7.99 19.05 6.31
C LEU A 79 7.05 18.05 5.61
N VAL A 80 7.59 17.14 4.79
CA VAL A 80 6.83 16.06 4.15
C VAL A 80 6.08 15.21 5.19
N VAL A 81 6.78 14.78 6.24
CA VAL A 81 6.20 13.96 7.31
C VAL A 81 5.10 14.71 8.08
N GLU A 82 5.32 16.01 8.36
CA GLU A 82 4.32 16.83 9.07
C GLU A 82 3.07 17.09 8.21
N LEU A 83 3.23 17.31 6.90
CA LEU A 83 2.08 17.43 5.98
C LEU A 83 1.30 16.11 5.87
N MET A 84 1.99 14.95 5.84
CA MET A 84 1.33 13.65 5.90
C MET A 84 0.54 13.47 7.20
N ARG A 85 1.08 13.92 8.36
CA ARG A 85 0.37 13.90 9.65
C ARG A 85 -0.88 14.77 9.65
N LEU A 86 -0.80 15.98 9.08
CA LEU A 86 -1.97 16.86 8.95
C LEU A 86 -3.07 16.20 8.10
N LEU A 87 -2.68 15.58 6.97
CA LEU A 87 -3.65 14.91 6.12
C LEU A 87 -4.29 13.71 6.82
N ALA A 88 -3.52 12.95 7.59
CA ALA A 88 -4.02 11.79 8.32
C ALA A 88 -4.99 12.13 9.46
N LEU A 89 -5.15 13.42 9.83
CA LEU A 89 -6.20 13.89 10.75
C LEU A 89 -7.61 13.75 10.18
N LEU A 90 -7.76 13.53 8.87
CA LEU A 90 -9.01 13.11 8.24
C LEU A 90 -9.56 11.79 8.82
N GLY A 91 -8.68 10.94 9.41
CA GLY A 91 -9.10 9.74 10.12
C GLY A 91 -9.38 8.54 9.23
N GLU A 92 -10.28 7.65 9.70
CA GLU A 92 -10.69 6.45 8.97
C GLU A 92 -11.78 6.74 7.94
N ARG A 93 -11.92 5.83 6.97
CA ARG A 93 -12.82 5.92 5.80
C ARG A 93 -12.44 7.02 4.81
N ASP A 94 -11.18 7.50 4.87
CA ASP A 94 -10.63 8.52 3.99
C ASP A 94 -9.33 8.05 3.31
N GLY A 95 -9.40 6.86 2.75
CA GLY A 95 -8.28 6.27 2.05
C GLY A 95 -8.03 6.84 0.65
N HIS A 96 -8.93 7.67 0.10
CA HIS A 96 -8.71 8.32 -1.20
C HIS A 96 -7.90 9.62 -1.08
N SER A 97 -7.92 10.27 0.09
CA SER A 97 -6.97 11.36 0.38
C SER A 97 -5.59 10.78 0.66
N GLY A 98 -4.52 11.43 0.17
CA GLY A 98 -3.17 10.91 0.39
C GLY A 98 -2.06 11.78 -0.18
N ILE A 99 -0.89 11.73 0.47
CA ILE A 99 0.42 12.04 -0.11
C ILE A 99 1.09 10.69 -0.34
N TYR A 100 0.95 10.16 -1.55
CA TYR A 100 1.42 8.82 -1.86
C TYR A 100 2.90 8.80 -2.21
N THR A 101 3.66 7.89 -1.61
CA THR A 101 5.11 7.78 -1.76
C THR A 101 5.57 7.35 -3.16
N VAL A 102 4.67 6.86 -4.00
CA VAL A 102 4.97 6.31 -5.33
C VAL A 102 4.35 7.11 -6.49
N HIS A 103 3.90 8.34 -6.25
CA HIS A 103 3.41 9.21 -7.31
C HIS A 103 4.53 9.79 -8.18
N THR A 104 4.21 10.06 -9.44
CA THR A 104 5.17 10.46 -10.49
C THR A 104 5.29 11.98 -10.68
N HIS A 105 4.91 12.79 -9.69
CA HIS A 105 5.13 14.24 -9.75
C HIS A 105 6.64 14.55 -9.93
N PRO A 106 7.04 15.61 -10.64
CA PRO A 106 8.46 15.93 -10.93
C PRO A 106 9.40 16.02 -9.74
N LYS A 107 8.85 16.32 -8.55
CA LYS A 107 9.61 16.30 -7.27
C LYS A 107 9.14 15.13 -6.38
N ALA A 108 8.82 14.00 -7.00
CA ALA A 108 8.37 12.82 -6.31
C ALA A 108 9.32 12.39 -5.17
N LEU A 109 8.78 11.60 -4.26
CA LEU A 109 9.55 11.00 -3.18
C LEU A 109 10.44 9.86 -3.73
N HIS A 110 11.46 9.51 -2.98
CA HIS A 110 12.42 8.46 -3.34
C HIS A 110 12.15 7.19 -2.53
N LEU A 111 12.35 6.04 -3.15
CA LEU A 111 12.17 4.75 -2.48
C LEU A 111 13.44 3.93 -2.56
N TYR A 112 13.73 3.20 -1.49
CA TYR A 112 14.79 2.18 -1.53
C TYR A 112 14.39 1.02 -2.43
N PRO A 113 15.31 0.49 -3.28
CA PRO A 113 14.98 -0.49 -4.32
C PRO A 113 14.74 -1.89 -3.77
N ILE A 114 13.93 -1.98 -2.73
CA ILE A 114 13.45 -3.20 -2.08
C ILE A 114 11.94 -3.15 -1.99
N ARG A 115 11.28 -4.20 -2.48
CA ARG A 115 9.82 -4.32 -2.38
C ARG A 115 9.45 -5.24 -1.24
N THR A 116 8.67 -4.76 -0.31
CA THR A 116 8.12 -5.54 0.81
C THR A 116 6.64 -5.85 0.60
N TYR A 117 6.13 -6.80 1.37
CA TYR A 117 4.71 -7.13 1.45
C TYR A 117 4.39 -7.60 2.88
N TRP A 118 3.22 -7.21 3.37
CA TRP A 118 2.76 -7.62 4.69
C TRP A 118 2.00 -8.94 4.59
N PHE A 119 2.65 -10.04 4.96
CA PHE A 119 2.04 -11.35 5.10
C PHE A 119 1.36 -11.52 6.45
N SER A 120 0.58 -12.59 6.64
CA SER A 120 -0.03 -12.91 7.96
C SER A 120 1.00 -13.08 9.07
N ASP A 121 2.25 -13.35 8.71
CA ASP A 121 3.39 -13.59 9.60
C ASP A 121 4.44 -12.45 9.57
N GLY A 122 4.05 -11.25 9.10
CA GLY A 122 4.84 -10.01 9.14
C GLY A 122 5.35 -9.54 7.78
N LEU A 123 6.12 -8.43 7.79
CA LEU A 123 6.73 -7.87 6.60
C LEU A 123 7.86 -8.75 6.06
N ALA A 124 7.80 -9.07 4.78
CA ALA A 124 8.87 -9.79 4.10
C ALA A 124 9.18 -9.16 2.72
N VAL A 125 10.41 -9.36 2.29
CA VAL A 125 10.89 -8.93 0.97
C VAL A 125 10.27 -9.81 -0.11
N VAL A 126 9.73 -9.18 -1.15
CA VAL A 126 9.12 -9.86 -2.29
C VAL A 126 9.75 -9.45 -3.62
N GLY A 127 10.70 -8.52 -3.59
CA GLY A 127 11.46 -8.07 -4.75
C GLY A 127 12.66 -7.21 -4.36
N GLY A 128 13.70 -7.22 -5.17
CA GLY A 128 15.00 -6.64 -4.84
C GLY A 128 15.93 -7.65 -4.18
N GLU A 129 16.54 -7.24 -3.08
CA GLU A 129 17.48 -8.09 -2.32
C GLU A 129 16.74 -9.20 -1.55
N GLU A 130 17.23 -10.41 -1.62
CA GLU A 130 16.84 -11.59 -0.86
C GLU A 130 15.30 -11.81 -0.71
N PRO A 131 14.56 -12.03 -1.82
CA PRO A 131 13.13 -12.31 -1.74
C PRO A 131 12.81 -13.52 -0.85
N GLY A 132 11.90 -13.34 0.09
CA GLY A 132 11.53 -14.33 1.10
C GLY A 132 12.11 -14.05 2.49
N ALA A 133 13.12 -13.19 2.61
CA ALA A 133 13.62 -12.77 3.91
C ALA A 133 12.61 -11.88 4.64
N LYS A 134 12.52 -12.01 5.95
CA LYS A 134 11.77 -11.09 6.81
C LYS A 134 12.53 -9.78 6.96
N LEU A 135 11.86 -8.65 6.79
CA LEU A 135 12.39 -7.36 7.20
C LEU A 135 12.23 -7.25 8.72
N VAL A 136 13.33 -7.12 9.47
CA VAL A 136 13.30 -7.14 10.94
C VAL A 136 13.74 -5.82 11.58
N ALA A 137 14.55 -5.01 10.88
CA ALA A 137 14.91 -3.68 11.33
C ALA A 137 15.30 -2.77 10.16
N ILE A 138 15.29 -1.45 10.38
CA ILE A 138 15.83 -0.42 9.48
C ILE A 138 16.68 0.51 10.35
N GLU A 139 17.95 0.72 9.97
CA GLU A 139 18.93 1.48 10.78
C GLU A 139 18.98 1.01 12.26
N GLY A 140 18.90 -0.32 12.47
CA GLY A 140 18.85 -0.90 13.80
C GLY A 140 17.54 -0.68 14.57
N VAL A 141 16.60 0.12 14.05
CA VAL A 141 15.26 0.31 14.64
C VAL A 141 14.40 -0.89 14.29
N PRO A 142 13.83 -1.62 15.28
CA PRO A 142 12.95 -2.77 15.03
C PRO A 142 11.80 -2.41 14.09
N ILE A 143 11.43 -3.32 13.18
CA ILE A 143 10.42 -3.03 12.15
C ILE A 143 9.06 -2.66 12.75
N ASP A 144 8.68 -3.23 13.88
CA ASP A 144 7.41 -2.90 14.56
C ASP A 144 7.42 -1.45 15.07
N ASP A 145 8.57 -0.93 15.54
CA ASP A 145 8.74 0.46 15.96
C ASP A 145 8.71 1.40 14.74
N VAL A 146 9.34 1.00 13.62
CA VAL A 146 9.23 1.73 12.34
C VAL A 146 7.77 1.82 11.91
N VAL A 147 7.05 0.71 11.91
CA VAL A 147 5.61 0.65 11.58
C VAL A 147 4.78 1.55 12.49
N ALA A 148 5.08 1.55 13.80
CA ALA A 148 4.38 2.42 14.76
C ALA A 148 4.61 3.91 14.45
N ARG A 149 5.84 4.29 14.05
CA ARG A 149 6.19 5.68 13.70
C ARG A 149 5.57 6.14 12.38
N VAL A 150 5.41 5.25 11.37
CA VAL A 150 4.77 5.60 10.09
C VAL A 150 3.24 5.60 10.18
N ARG A 151 2.63 4.93 11.15
CA ARG A 151 1.17 4.82 11.29
C ARG A 151 0.44 6.16 11.28
N PRO A 152 0.89 7.21 11.98
CA PRO A 152 0.24 8.53 11.99
C PRO A 152 0.33 9.30 10.67
N LEU A 153 1.10 8.82 9.69
CA LEU A 153 1.30 9.46 8.40
C LEU A 153 0.36 8.93 7.32
N ILE A 154 -0.26 7.78 7.59
CA ILE A 154 -0.99 7.00 6.57
C ILE A 154 -2.48 7.26 6.70
N THR A 155 -3.03 7.98 5.72
CA THR A 155 -4.47 8.03 5.47
C THR A 155 -4.98 6.64 5.11
N ARG A 156 -6.17 6.27 5.56
CA ARG A 156 -6.69 4.92 5.39
C ARG A 156 -8.19 4.85 5.58
N ASP A 157 -8.83 3.87 4.97
CA ASP A 157 -10.21 3.56 5.30
C ASP A 157 -10.29 2.71 6.59
N ASN A 158 -9.35 1.77 6.74
CA ASN A 158 -9.34 0.81 7.83
C ASN A 158 -7.95 0.19 8.04
N GLU A 159 -7.82 -0.77 8.95
CA GLU A 159 -6.57 -1.50 9.23
C GLU A 159 -6.03 -2.27 8.02
N TRP A 160 -6.89 -2.71 7.08
CA TRP A 160 -6.45 -3.49 5.92
C TRP A 160 -5.84 -2.59 4.85
N SER A 161 -6.39 -1.40 4.62
CA SER A 161 -5.74 -0.40 3.78
C SER A 161 -4.44 0.13 4.41
N PHE A 162 -4.36 0.21 5.74
CA PHE A 162 -3.10 0.49 6.43
C PHE A 162 -2.04 -0.57 6.10
N ARG A 163 -2.35 -1.87 6.25
CA ARG A 163 -1.42 -2.98 5.93
C ARG A 163 -1.04 -3.04 4.45
N GLU A 164 -1.91 -2.57 3.58
CA GLU A 164 -1.59 -2.45 2.15
C GLU A 164 -0.55 -1.36 1.91
N ARG A 165 -0.59 -0.24 2.64
CA ARG A 165 0.23 0.95 2.42
C ARG A 165 1.58 0.93 3.13
N VAL A 166 1.67 0.38 4.33
CA VAL A 166 2.92 0.31 5.11
C VAL A 166 4.13 -0.12 4.28
N PRO A 167 4.04 -1.15 3.38
CA PRO A 167 5.16 -1.57 2.55
C PRO A 167 5.84 -0.46 1.75
N TYR A 168 5.15 0.62 1.41
CA TYR A 168 5.69 1.76 0.64
C TYR A 168 6.27 2.83 1.54
N TYR A 169 5.67 3.05 2.70
CA TYR A 169 6.12 4.06 3.66
C TYR A 169 7.43 3.66 4.34
N VAL A 170 7.58 2.38 4.69
CA VAL A 170 8.81 1.87 5.33
C VAL A 170 10.01 1.78 4.38
N VAL A 171 9.83 2.00 3.10
CA VAL A 171 10.90 2.07 2.10
C VAL A 171 11.02 3.46 1.45
N CYS A 172 10.31 4.47 1.95
CA CYS A 172 10.38 5.84 1.46
C CYS A 172 11.48 6.61 2.20
N ALA A 173 12.43 7.16 1.46
CA ALA A 173 13.61 7.82 2.03
C ALA A 173 13.24 9.06 2.83
N GLU A 174 12.37 9.94 2.28
CA GLU A 174 11.91 11.14 2.97
C GLU A 174 11.13 10.82 4.25
N VAL A 175 10.36 9.75 4.25
CA VAL A 175 9.63 9.29 5.44
C VAL A 175 10.60 8.82 6.52
N LEU A 176 11.59 8.00 6.16
CA LEU A 176 12.56 7.48 7.14
C LEU A 176 13.42 8.60 7.71
N ARG A 177 13.90 9.55 6.88
CA ARG A 177 14.70 10.70 7.34
C ARG A 177 13.86 11.70 8.14
N GLY A 178 12.68 12.07 7.65
CA GLY A 178 11.78 13.00 8.34
C GLY A 178 11.28 12.48 9.70
N LEU A 179 11.26 11.16 9.91
CA LEU A 179 10.98 10.52 11.19
C LEU A 179 12.23 10.36 12.10
N GLY A 180 13.41 10.74 11.61
CA GLY A 180 14.67 10.52 12.33
C GLY A 180 15.01 9.03 12.53
N ILE A 181 14.57 8.17 11.60
CA ILE A 181 14.96 6.75 11.57
C ILE A 181 16.26 6.58 10.81
N ALA A 182 16.48 7.40 9.77
CA ALA A 182 17.69 7.46 8.99
C ALA A 182 18.23 8.89 8.95
N ASP A 183 19.55 9.05 8.81
CA ASP A 183 20.22 10.35 8.68
C ASP A 183 21.07 10.47 7.39
N GLY A 184 21.30 9.33 6.71
CA GLY A 184 22.10 9.23 5.51
C GLY A 184 21.31 9.03 4.22
N GLU A 185 22.03 9.10 3.09
CA GLU A 185 21.47 8.71 1.79
C GLU A 185 21.31 7.19 1.68
N ARG A 186 22.31 6.44 2.17
CA ARG A 186 22.26 4.97 2.23
C ARG A 186 21.69 4.55 3.58
N VAL A 187 20.82 3.52 3.53
CA VAL A 187 20.11 3.03 4.70
C VAL A 187 20.29 1.52 4.81
N SER A 188 20.50 1.06 6.01
CA SER A 188 20.68 -0.34 6.37
C SER A 188 19.34 -1.01 6.64
N PHE A 189 19.05 -2.06 5.86
CA PHE A 189 17.87 -2.93 6.04
C PHE A 189 18.32 -4.28 6.59
N THR A 190 17.94 -4.60 7.82
CA THR A 190 18.24 -5.90 8.44
C THR A 190 17.25 -6.95 7.98
N LEU A 191 17.74 -7.94 7.25
CA LEU A 191 16.96 -9.04 6.66
C LEU A 191 17.27 -10.35 7.38
N ARG A 192 16.24 -11.14 7.69
CA ARG A 192 16.37 -12.46 8.31
C ARG A 192 15.75 -13.54 7.44
N SER A 193 16.57 -14.50 7.05
CA SER A 193 16.20 -15.68 6.26
C SER A 193 16.63 -16.98 6.92
N ALA A 194 16.46 -18.11 6.25
CA ALA A 194 16.97 -19.40 6.72
C ALA A 194 18.53 -19.44 6.77
N ALA A 195 19.22 -18.58 5.98
CA ALA A 195 20.67 -18.47 5.98
C ALA A 195 21.22 -17.63 7.15
N GLY A 196 20.36 -16.97 7.90
CA GLY A 196 20.71 -16.09 9.02
C GLY A 196 20.17 -14.67 8.87
N THR A 197 20.74 -13.76 9.68
CA THR A 197 20.42 -12.33 9.65
C THR A 197 21.58 -11.56 9.03
N ARG A 198 21.29 -10.63 8.12
CA ARG A 198 22.28 -9.75 7.50
C ARG A 198 21.71 -8.36 7.26
N ASP A 199 22.61 -7.40 7.19
CA ASP A 199 22.28 -6.02 6.81
C ASP A 199 22.54 -5.82 5.30
N VAL A 200 21.69 -5.02 4.67
CA VAL A 200 21.77 -4.64 3.26
C VAL A 200 21.71 -3.13 3.15
N GLU A 201 22.80 -2.53 2.69
CA GLU A 201 22.91 -1.11 2.46
C GLU A 201 22.32 -0.72 1.10
N LEU A 202 21.27 0.11 1.10
CA LEU A 202 20.59 0.56 -0.11
C LEU A 202 20.66 2.07 -0.24
N ALA A 203 20.82 2.57 -1.48
CA ALA A 203 20.61 3.96 -1.85
C ALA A 203 19.21 4.11 -2.45
N PRO A 204 18.49 5.23 -2.20
CA PRO A 204 17.16 5.44 -2.73
C PRO A 204 17.20 5.73 -4.24
N ILE A 205 16.10 5.45 -4.91
CA ILE A 205 15.87 5.72 -6.33
C ILE A 205 14.57 6.51 -6.50
N GLU A 206 14.45 7.22 -7.60
CA GLU A 206 13.20 7.93 -7.94
C GLU A 206 12.00 6.99 -7.98
N ALA A 207 10.82 7.47 -7.61
CA ALA A 207 9.57 6.70 -7.63
C ALA A 207 9.27 6.10 -9.02
N ALA A 208 9.59 6.80 -10.11
CA ALA A 208 9.43 6.30 -11.47
C ALA A 208 10.32 5.06 -11.73
N SER A 209 11.57 5.09 -11.27
CA SER A 209 12.50 3.94 -11.37
C SER A 209 12.04 2.77 -10.50
N TYR A 210 11.49 3.06 -9.31
CA TYR A 210 10.92 2.04 -8.43
C TYR A 210 9.73 1.34 -9.07
N THR A 211 8.77 2.09 -9.63
CA THR A 211 7.58 1.52 -10.28
C THR A 211 7.93 0.76 -11.55
N ALA A 212 8.93 1.20 -12.31
CA ALA A 212 9.45 0.47 -13.46
C ALA A 212 10.11 -0.88 -13.04
N ARG A 213 10.84 -0.88 -11.93
CA ARG A 213 11.48 -2.09 -11.38
C ARG A 213 10.47 -3.06 -10.79
N PHE A 214 9.41 -2.56 -10.16
CA PHE A 214 8.37 -3.32 -9.47
C PHE A 214 6.99 -3.01 -10.03
N PRO A 215 6.68 -3.37 -11.28
CA PRO A 215 5.35 -3.19 -11.83
C PRO A 215 4.34 -3.95 -10.97
N TYR A 216 3.15 -3.39 -10.79
CA TYR A 216 2.13 -3.93 -9.88
C TYR A 216 2.55 -3.95 -8.39
N TYR A 217 3.42 -3.00 -7.97
CA TYR A 217 3.91 -2.92 -6.60
C TYR A 217 2.79 -2.92 -5.55
N TRP A 218 1.63 -2.35 -5.87
CA TRP A 218 0.42 -2.26 -5.02
C TRP A 218 -0.42 -3.55 -4.98
N GLN A 219 -0.17 -4.53 -5.85
CA GLN A 219 -0.88 -5.80 -5.86
C GLN A 219 -0.17 -6.87 -5.02
N PRO A 220 -0.88 -7.92 -4.57
CA PRO A 220 -0.22 -9.06 -3.95
C PRO A 220 0.94 -9.57 -4.82
N PRO A 221 2.07 -10.02 -4.25
CA PRO A 221 3.26 -10.38 -5.04
C PRO A 221 3.06 -11.64 -5.89
N ALA A 222 3.66 -11.66 -7.09
CA ALA A 222 3.85 -12.91 -7.82
C ALA A 222 4.77 -13.85 -7.04
N SER A 223 4.67 -15.16 -7.27
CA SER A 223 5.58 -16.14 -6.64
C SER A 223 7.05 -15.83 -6.98
N PRO A 224 7.99 -16.28 -6.15
CA PRO A 224 9.40 -16.13 -6.42
C PRO A 224 9.80 -16.77 -7.76
N PRO A 225 10.93 -16.36 -8.36
CA PRO A 225 11.45 -16.97 -9.57
C PRO A 225 11.56 -18.50 -9.44
N GLY A 226 11.14 -19.21 -10.48
CA GLY A 226 11.14 -20.68 -10.50
C GLY A 226 9.95 -21.34 -9.80
N VAL A 227 9.14 -20.62 -9.07
CA VAL A 227 7.92 -21.11 -8.43
C VAL A 227 6.70 -20.83 -9.30
N ARG A 228 5.81 -21.81 -9.44
CA ARG A 228 4.57 -21.63 -10.21
C ARG A 228 3.69 -20.54 -9.58
N ASN A 229 3.27 -19.61 -10.41
CA ASN A 229 2.37 -18.55 -10.00
C ASN A 229 0.94 -19.08 -9.68
N PRO A 230 0.27 -18.52 -8.67
CA PRO A 230 -1.16 -18.69 -8.48
C PRO A 230 -1.97 -18.20 -9.69
N LEU A 231 -3.19 -18.72 -9.82
CA LEU A 231 -4.05 -18.43 -11.00
C LEU A 231 -4.27 -16.93 -11.22
N TRP A 232 -4.47 -16.17 -10.16
CA TRP A 232 -4.76 -14.74 -10.25
C TRP A 232 -3.61 -13.92 -10.86
N VAL A 233 -2.34 -14.34 -10.70
CA VAL A 233 -1.18 -13.66 -11.31
C VAL A 233 -1.26 -13.66 -12.83
N SER A 234 -1.84 -14.72 -13.43
CA SER A 234 -1.99 -14.84 -14.87
C SER A 234 -2.92 -13.80 -15.50
N TYR A 235 -3.68 -13.07 -14.68
CA TYR A 235 -4.65 -12.06 -15.13
C TYR A 235 -4.29 -10.64 -14.76
N ARG A 236 -3.06 -10.41 -14.26
CA ARG A 236 -2.57 -9.05 -14.02
C ARG A 236 -2.64 -8.21 -15.29
N GLY A 237 -3.13 -6.97 -15.15
CA GLY A 237 -3.31 -6.06 -16.29
C GLY A 237 -4.43 -6.43 -17.24
N THR A 238 -5.20 -7.51 -16.97
CA THR A 238 -6.39 -7.88 -17.74
C THR A 238 -7.63 -7.50 -16.93
N PRO A 239 -8.41 -6.48 -17.33
CA PRO A 239 -9.55 -5.99 -16.53
C PRO A 239 -10.55 -7.07 -16.15
N GLN A 240 -10.82 -8.00 -17.08
CA GLN A 240 -11.79 -9.09 -16.91
C GLN A 240 -11.33 -10.36 -17.62
N ALA A 241 -11.36 -11.49 -16.93
CA ALA A 241 -11.10 -12.79 -17.54
C ALA A 241 -12.00 -13.89 -16.96
N VAL A 242 -12.38 -14.86 -17.77
CA VAL A 242 -13.21 -16.00 -17.35
C VAL A 242 -12.51 -17.30 -17.67
N LYS A 243 -12.36 -18.16 -16.67
CA LYS A 243 -11.80 -19.50 -16.79
C LYS A 243 -12.71 -20.54 -16.13
N THR A 244 -12.87 -21.70 -16.77
CA THR A 244 -13.52 -22.84 -16.12
C THR A 244 -12.46 -23.74 -15.45
N LEU A 245 -12.76 -24.18 -14.23
CA LEU A 245 -11.89 -25.04 -13.45
C LEU A 245 -12.55 -26.40 -13.20
N GLN A 246 -11.75 -27.42 -12.89
CA GLN A 246 -12.19 -28.77 -12.56
C GLN A 246 -13.27 -29.32 -13.52
N ARG A 247 -12.94 -29.39 -14.83
CA ARG A 247 -13.84 -29.87 -15.89
C ARG A 247 -15.18 -29.13 -15.96
N GLY A 248 -15.16 -27.80 -15.70
CA GLY A 248 -16.34 -26.93 -15.79
C GLY A 248 -17.21 -26.87 -14.53
N ARG A 249 -16.79 -27.48 -13.42
CA ARG A 249 -17.51 -27.41 -12.14
C ARG A 249 -17.53 -25.98 -11.57
N PHE A 250 -16.42 -25.24 -11.72
CA PHE A 250 -16.29 -23.88 -11.25
C PHE A 250 -16.10 -22.92 -12.43
N VAL A 251 -16.77 -21.80 -12.37
CA VAL A 251 -16.51 -20.64 -13.24
C VAL A 251 -15.74 -19.64 -12.39
N TYR A 252 -14.46 -19.49 -12.69
CA TYR A 252 -13.59 -18.48 -12.08
C TYR A 252 -13.57 -17.24 -12.97
N VAL A 253 -13.74 -16.08 -12.35
CA VAL A 253 -13.70 -14.76 -12.98
C VAL A 253 -12.64 -13.94 -12.26
N ALA A 254 -11.60 -13.51 -12.97
CA ALA A 254 -10.74 -12.42 -12.52
C ALA A 254 -11.42 -11.11 -12.93
N TYR A 255 -11.80 -10.28 -11.96
CA TYR A 255 -12.37 -8.95 -12.14
C TYR A 255 -11.44 -7.94 -11.48
N THR A 256 -10.38 -7.56 -12.21
CA THR A 256 -9.22 -6.82 -11.66
C THR A 256 -9.37 -5.30 -11.75
N GLN A 257 -10.38 -4.83 -12.47
CA GLN A 257 -10.77 -3.43 -12.57
C GLN A 257 -12.30 -3.34 -12.67
N THR A 258 -12.88 -2.46 -11.86
CA THR A 258 -14.32 -2.21 -11.91
C THR A 258 -14.67 -1.40 -13.16
N GLY A 259 -15.43 -2.01 -14.06
CA GLY A 259 -15.84 -1.45 -15.34
C GLY A 259 -17.04 -2.19 -15.92
N ASP A 260 -17.37 -1.96 -17.21
CA ASP A 260 -18.52 -2.55 -17.87
C ASP A 260 -18.51 -4.08 -17.75
N ALA A 261 -19.55 -4.61 -17.13
CA ALA A 261 -19.67 -6.03 -16.81
C ALA A 261 -20.84 -6.71 -17.53
N TRP A 262 -21.44 -6.10 -18.56
CA TRP A 262 -22.60 -6.67 -19.25
C TRP A 262 -22.26 -8.00 -19.94
N ASP A 263 -21.29 -8.00 -20.83
CA ASP A 263 -20.87 -9.21 -21.55
C ASP A 263 -20.34 -10.29 -20.60
N LEU A 264 -19.65 -9.86 -19.54
CA LEU A 264 -19.18 -10.74 -18.48
C LEU A 264 -20.33 -11.45 -17.77
N SER A 265 -21.38 -10.70 -17.38
CA SER A 265 -22.59 -11.22 -16.75
C SER A 265 -23.28 -12.27 -17.62
N GLU A 266 -23.50 -11.96 -18.90
CA GLU A 266 -24.15 -12.88 -19.83
C GLU A 266 -23.30 -14.15 -20.10
N ARG A 267 -21.98 -14.00 -20.15
CA ARG A 267 -21.06 -15.14 -20.24
C ARG A 267 -21.14 -16.04 -19.02
N ILE A 268 -21.17 -15.46 -17.81
CA ILE A 268 -21.32 -16.18 -16.55
C ILE A 268 -22.65 -16.96 -16.56
N LYS A 269 -23.78 -16.30 -16.83
CA LYS A 269 -25.12 -16.92 -16.86
C LYS A 269 -25.17 -18.07 -17.86
N ARG A 270 -24.57 -17.90 -19.04
CA ARG A 270 -24.49 -18.97 -20.07
C ARG A 270 -23.67 -20.17 -19.57
N LEU A 271 -22.52 -19.95 -18.94
CA LEU A 271 -21.70 -21.02 -18.36
C LEU A 271 -22.41 -21.72 -17.20
N ALA A 272 -23.15 -20.95 -16.39
CA ALA A 272 -23.92 -21.49 -15.28
C ALA A 272 -25.08 -22.43 -15.70
N ARG A 273 -25.56 -22.35 -16.92
CA ARG A 273 -26.58 -23.29 -17.48
C ARG A 273 -26.01 -24.67 -17.79
N LYS A 274 -24.68 -24.82 -17.90
CA LYS A 274 -24.05 -26.11 -18.25
C LYS A 274 -24.26 -27.16 -17.12
N PRO A 275 -24.46 -28.44 -17.46
CA PRO A 275 -24.72 -29.51 -16.47
C PRO A 275 -23.58 -29.65 -15.40
N ALA A 276 -22.34 -29.46 -15.84
CA ALA A 276 -21.17 -29.57 -14.94
C ALA A 276 -21.06 -28.45 -13.91
N PHE A 277 -21.69 -27.29 -14.15
CA PHE A 277 -21.56 -26.13 -13.28
C PHE A 277 -21.99 -26.39 -11.83
N ARG A 278 -21.19 -25.94 -10.89
CA ARG A 278 -21.46 -26.02 -9.45
C ARG A 278 -21.46 -24.66 -8.78
N ARG A 279 -20.41 -23.82 -9.02
CA ARG A 279 -20.23 -22.56 -8.31
C ARG A 279 -19.56 -21.50 -9.20
N LEU A 280 -19.99 -20.26 -9.05
CA LEU A 280 -19.30 -19.06 -9.51
C LEU A 280 -18.30 -18.62 -8.44
N ILE A 281 -17.08 -18.28 -8.84
CA ILE A 281 -16.03 -17.66 -8.02
C ILE A 281 -15.57 -16.40 -8.75
N VAL A 282 -15.79 -15.23 -8.16
CA VAL A 282 -15.31 -13.95 -8.70
C VAL A 282 -14.18 -13.47 -7.81
N ASP A 283 -13.05 -13.12 -8.39
CA ASP A 283 -11.85 -12.69 -7.69
C ASP A 283 -11.61 -11.20 -7.91
N VAL A 284 -11.78 -10.41 -6.85
CA VAL A 284 -11.53 -8.96 -6.81
C VAL A 284 -10.33 -8.60 -5.94
N ARG A 285 -9.51 -9.58 -5.53
CA ARG A 285 -8.35 -9.35 -4.66
C ARG A 285 -7.29 -8.42 -5.24
N GLN A 286 -7.30 -8.18 -6.55
CA GLN A 286 -6.40 -7.24 -7.24
C GLN A 286 -7.12 -5.99 -7.75
N ASN A 287 -8.37 -5.79 -7.39
CA ASN A 287 -9.20 -4.73 -7.92
C ASN A 287 -9.16 -3.51 -6.99
N GLY A 288 -8.42 -2.48 -7.39
CA GLY A 288 -8.33 -1.20 -6.68
C GLY A 288 -9.50 -0.25 -6.94
N GLY A 289 -10.47 -0.63 -7.77
CA GLY A 289 -11.63 0.21 -8.07
C GLY A 289 -11.87 0.44 -9.57
N GLY A 290 -12.50 1.57 -9.88
CA GLY A 290 -12.90 1.98 -11.21
C GLY A 290 -14.26 2.69 -11.20
N ASP A 291 -15.13 2.38 -12.16
CA ASP A 291 -16.42 3.04 -12.34
C ASP A 291 -17.56 2.35 -11.55
N ASN A 292 -18.05 3.02 -10.50
CA ASN A 292 -19.17 2.55 -9.66
C ASN A 292 -20.48 2.31 -10.43
N SER A 293 -20.68 2.94 -11.57
CA SER A 293 -21.92 2.80 -12.37
C SER A 293 -21.93 1.53 -13.23
N ARG A 294 -20.83 0.79 -13.35
CA ARG A 294 -20.63 -0.23 -14.38
C ARG A 294 -20.68 -1.67 -13.90
N TYR A 295 -20.64 -1.96 -12.59
CA TYR A 295 -20.61 -3.33 -12.07
C TYR A 295 -21.99 -3.97 -11.85
N PHE A 296 -23.10 -3.24 -11.95
CA PHE A 296 -24.44 -3.76 -11.67
C PHE A 296 -24.83 -5.02 -12.47
N PRO A 297 -24.46 -5.17 -13.77
CA PRO A 297 -24.72 -6.42 -14.47
C PRO A 297 -24.04 -7.65 -13.83
N LEU A 298 -22.86 -7.47 -13.20
CA LEU A 298 -22.18 -8.54 -12.48
C LEU A 298 -22.91 -8.85 -11.15
N LEU A 299 -23.40 -7.82 -10.46
CA LEU A 299 -24.23 -7.99 -9.25
C LEU A 299 -25.50 -8.81 -9.58
N ASP A 300 -26.18 -8.52 -10.70
CA ASP A 300 -27.31 -9.30 -11.19
C ASP A 300 -26.95 -10.78 -11.47
N ALA A 301 -25.73 -11.03 -11.95
CA ALA A 301 -25.28 -12.41 -12.13
C ALA A 301 -25.18 -13.14 -10.78
N PHE A 302 -24.66 -12.48 -9.73
CA PHE A 302 -24.61 -13.04 -8.37
C PHE A 302 -26.01 -13.33 -7.81
N ALA A 303 -26.98 -12.46 -8.04
CA ALA A 303 -28.37 -12.61 -7.58
C ALA A 303 -29.16 -13.65 -8.41
N SER A 304 -28.71 -14.00 -9.62
CA SER A 304 -29.50 -14.79 -10.55
C SER A 304 -29.74 -16.23 -10.09
N LYS A 305 -30.98 -16.73 -10.30
CA LYS A 305 -31.38 -18.12 -9.97
C LYS A 305 -30.50 -19.17 -10.67
N VAL A 306 -30.04 -18.90 -11.89
CA VAL A 306 -29.24 -19.85 -12.67
C VAL A 306 -27.84 -20.03 -12.05
N VAL A 307 -27.26 -18.98 -11.51
CA VAL A 307 -25.97 -19.03 -10.80
C VAL A 307 -26.11 -19.68 -9.42
N ASN A 308 -27.20 -19.38 -8.72
CA ASN A 308 -27.46 -19.87 -7.36
C ASN A 308 -28.05 -21.29 -7.29
N ARG A 309 -28.37 -21.91 -8.42
CA ARG A 309 -29.16 -23.16 -8.47
C ARG A 309 -28.54 -24.37 -7.77
N ARG A 310 -27.21 -24.39 -7.59
CA ARG A 310 -26.50 -25.55 -7.00
C ARG A 310 -25.72 -25.20 -5.74
N SER A 311 -25.14 -24.03 -5.67
CA SER A 311 -24.45 -23.53 -4.49
C SER A 311 -24.33 -22.00 -4.54
N ARG A 312 -24.14 -21.41 -3.37
CA ARG A 312 -23.89 -19.97 -3.25
C ARG A 312 -22.63 -19.57 -4.04
N PRO A 313 -22.65 -18.47 -4.78
CA PRO A 313 -21.45 -17.93 -5.40
C PRO A 313 -20.46 -17.43 -4.33
N VAL A 314 -19.23 -17.25 -4.73
CA VAL A 314 -18.15 -16.78 -3.86
C VAL A 314 -17.52 -15.53 -4.47
N LEU A 315 -17.28 -14.52 -3.63
CA LEU A 315 -16.45 -13.36 -3.93
C LEU A 315 -15.14 -13.49 -3.15
N LEU A 316 -14.01 -13.54 -3.86
CA LEU A 316 -12.68 -13.50 -3.24
C LEU A 316 -12.27 -12.05 -3.06
N VAL A 317 -12.06 -11.66 -1.81
CA VAL A 317 -11.73 -10.28 -1.40
C VAL A 317 -10.36 -10.24 -0.72
N GLY A 318 -9.77 -9.06 -0.67
CA GLY A 318 -8.50 -8.82 0.01
C GLY A 318 -8.24 -7.33 0.21
N ARG A 319 -7.16 -6.99 0.88
CA ARG A 319 -6.84 -5.60 1.26
C ARG A 319 -6.69 -4.63 0.07
N THR A 320 -6.36 -5.14 -1.11
CA THR A 320 -6.33 -4.33 -2.35
C THR A 320 -7.72 -4.16 -2.98
N THR A 321 -8.76 -4.86 -2.49
CA THR A 321 -10.15 -4.60 -2.89
C THR A 321 -10.56 -3.25 -2.32
N PHE A 322 -10.61 -2.21 -3.17
CA PHE A 322 -10.71 -0.82 -2.73
C PHE A 322 -11.64 0.00 -3.66
N SER A 323 -12.09 1.17 -3.23
CA SER A 323 -12.92 2.10 -4.02
C SER A 323 -14.14 1.37 -4.61
N ALA A 324 -14.42 1.51 -5.90
CA ALA A 324 -15.56 0.87 -6.57
C ALA A 324 -15.59 -0.67 -6.42
N ALA A 325 -14.45 -1.33 -6.20
CA ALA A 325 -14.43 -2.77 -5.92
C ALA A 325 -14.85 -3.07 -4.47
N GLY A 326 -14.52 -2.21 -3.51
CA GLY A 326 -15.02 -2.26 -2.14
C GLY A 326 -16.54 -2.05 -2.11
N ASN A 327 -17.03 -1.06 -2.85
CA ASN A 327 -18.46 -0.79 -3.01
C ASN A 327 -19.20 -2.00 -3.64
N PHE A 328 -18.63 -2.59 -4.69
CA PHE A 328 -19.18 -3.82 -5.28
C PHE A 328 -19.21 -4.98 -4.26
N ALA A 329 -18.19 -5.13 -3.44
CA ALA A 329 -18.17 -6.17 -2.40
C ALA A 329 -19.25 -5.94 -1.33
N ALA A 330 -19.52 -4.68 -0.94
CA ALA A 330 -20.58 -4.30 -0.03
C ALA A 330 -21.97 -4.61 -0.60
N ASP A 331 -22.22 -4.24 -1.86
CA ASP A 331 -23.49 -4.53 -2.54
C ASP A 331 -23.70 -6.05 -2.74
N VAL A 332 -22.63 -6.81 -3.03
CA VAL A 332 -22.69 -8.28 -3.10
C VAL A 332 -23.06 -8.89 -1.76
N GLU A 333 -22.46 -8.43 -0.65
CA GLU A 333 -22.78 -8.90 0.71
C GLU A 333 -24.25 -8.65 1.05
N GLU A 334 -24.76 -7.44 0.75
CA GLU A 334 -26.10 -7.02 1.12
C GLU A 334 -27.20 -7.66 0.27
N SER A 335 -27.02 -7.68 -1.06
CA SER A 335 -28.11 -7.98 -1.98
C SER A 335 -28.06 -9.37 -2.59
N THR A 336 -27.07 -10.22 -2.23
CA THR A 336 -26.92 -11.55 -2.81
C THR A 336 -26.64 -12.64 -1.77
N PRO A 337 -26.87 -13.94 -2.07
CA PRO A 337 -26.53 -15.02 -1.15
C PRO A 337 -25.03 -15.39 -1.19
N ALA A 338 -24.19 -14.59 -1.82
CA ALA A 338 -22.76 -14.87 -1.98
C ALA A 338 -22.02 -14.97 -0.63
N ARG A 339 -20.91 -15.70 -0.64
CA ARG A 339 -19.98 -15.73 0.49
C ARG A 339 -18.69 -14.99 0.13
N LEU A 340 -18.26 -14.10 1.00
CA LEU A 340 -16.95 -13.45 0.91
C LEU A 340 -15.89 -14.37 1.53
N ILE A 341 -14.77 -14.56 0.84
CA ILE A 341 -13.62 -15.37 1.29
C ILE A 341 -12.33 -14.58 1.06
N GLY A 342 -11.46 -14.52 2.05
CA GLY A 342 -10.15 -13.85 1.95
C GLY A 342 -9.83 -12.96 3.14
N GLU A 343 -9.06 -11.91 2.89
CA GLU A 343 -8.83 -10.83 3.84
C GLU A 343 -9.96 -9.80 3.75
N PRO A 344 -10.30 -9.07 4.81
CA PRO A 344 -11.17 -7.91 4.69
C PRO A 344 -10.69 -6.93 3.61
N PRO A 345 -11.62 -6.33 2.83
CA PRO A 345 -11.29 -5.28 1.89
C PRO A 345 -10.58 -4.09 2.54
N GLY A 346 -9.68 -3.46 1.79
CA GLY A 346 -9.07 -2.20 2.20
C GLY A 346 -10.03 -1.02 2.12
N GLY A 347 -11.07 -1.09 1.27
CA GLY A 347 -12.14 -0.10 1.25
C GLY A 347 -13.19 -0.38 2.31
N SER A 348 -13.68 0.67 2.98
CA SER A 348 -14.85 0.61 3.86
C SER A 348 -16.15 0.55 3.03
N PRO A 349 -17.26 -0.03 3.54
CA PRO A 349 -18.55 0.00 2.86
C PRO A 349 -19.02 1.41 2.52
N SER A 350 -18.87 2.32 3.49
CA SER A 350 -19.12 3.76 3.31
C SER A 350 -17.81 4.50 3.52
N GLN A 351 -17.42 5.32 2.55
CA GLN A 351 -16.09 5.93 2.51
C GLN A 351 -16.10 7.27 1.77
N TRP A 352 -15.12 8.12 2.09
CA TRP A 352 -14.78 9.27 1.25
C TRP A 352 -14.08 8.76 0.01
N GLY A 353 -14.63 9.12 -1.16
CA GLY A 353 -14.24 8.54 -2.44
C GLY A 353 -13.96 9.59 -3.51
N ASP A 354 -13.54 9.10 -4.67
CA ASP A 354 -12.96 9.91 -5.73
C ASP A 354 -11.82 10.78 -5.20
N PHE A 355 -11.20 11.60 -6.04
CA PHE A 355 -10.21 12.57 -5.56
C PHE A 355 -9.95 13.66 -6.58
N ALA A 356 -9.47 14.82 -6.09
CA ALA A 356 -8.85 15.85 -6.90
C ALA A 356 -7.44 16.13 -6.40
N PRO A 357 -6.46 16.34 -7.30
CA PRO A 357 -5.11 16.68 -6.95
C PRO A 357 -4.93 18.18 -6.75
N PHE A 358 -3.97 18.56 -5.90
CA PHE A 358 -3.34 19.87 -5.92
C PHE A 358 -1.86 19.75 -5.60
N VAL A 359 -1.08 20.78 -5.90
CA VAL A 359 0.37 20.76 -5.72
C VAL A 359 0.80 21.84 -4.74
N LEU A 360 1.69 21.48 -3.81
CA LEU A 360 2.40 22.38 -2.92
C LEU A 360 3.70 22.80 -3.61
N PRO A 361 3.83 24.05 -4.10
CA PRO A 361 4.86 24.39 -5.07
C PRO A 361 6.27 24.45 -4.48
N ASN A 362 6.40 24.85 -3.20
CA ASN A 362 7.71 25.04 -2.58
C ASN A 362 8.32 23.69 -2.15
N VAL A 363 7.55 22.84 -1.44
CA VAL A 363 8.00 21.50 -1.04
C VAL A 363 7.97 20.51 -2.22
N GLY A 364 7.19 20.80 -3.26
CA GLY A 364 7.06 19.99 -4.48
C GLY A 364 6.30 18.68 -4.25
N LEU A 365 5.20 18.73 -3.50
CA LEU A 365 4.34 17.57 -3.25
C LEU A 365 3.01 17.69 -3.97
N GLU A 366 2.54 16.59 -4.53
CA GLU A 366 1.16 16.42 -4.95
C GLU A 366 0.35 15.82 -3.80
N VAL A 367 -0.79 16.41 -3.52
CA VAL A 367 -1.75 15.97 -2.50
C VAL A 367 -3.04 15.58 -3.21
N LEU A 368 -3.54 14.40 -2.93
CA LEU A 368 -4.87 13.96 -3.38
C LEU A 368 -5.86 14.14 -2.23
N VAL A 369 -7.06 14.66 -2.54
CA VAL A 369 -8.11 14.91 -1.56
C VAL A 369 -9.42 14.35 -2.07
N ALA A 370 -10.12 13.57 -1.23
CA ALA A 370 -11.41 12.99 -1.56
C ALA A 370 -12.46 14.08 -1.88
N THR A 371 -13.34 13.81 -2.86
CA THR A 371 -14.29 14.80 -3.38
C THR A 371 -15.75 14.46 -3.10
N GLN A 372 -16.06 13.25 -2.63
CA GLN A 372 -17.43 12.82 -2.34
C GLN A 372 -17.48 11.77 -1.24
N TYR A 373 -18.63 11.68 -0.56
CA TYR A 373 -18.93 10.55 0.32
C TYR A 373 -19.79 9.53 -0.41
N VAL A 374 -19.39 8.27 -0.37
CA VAL A 374 -20.05 7.15 -1.06
C VAL A 374 -20.57 6.17 -0.01
N GLU A 375 -21.88 5.95 0.00
CA GLU A 375 -22.53 4.91 0.81
C GLU A 375 -22.90 3.71 -0.06
N ARG A 376 -22.57 2.50 0.40
CA ARG A 376 -22.89 1.23 -0.25
C ARG A 376 -23.16 0.14 0.77
N GLY A 377 -23.77 -0.95 0.30
CA GLY A 377 -24.21 -2.04 1.18
C GLY A 377 -25.45 -1.64 1.99
N ARG A 378 -25.46 -1.90 3.28
CA ARG A 378 -26.58 -1.61 4.17
C ARG A 378 -26.74 -0.12 4.40
N ASP A 379 -27.99 0.33 4.53
CA ASP A 379 -28.26 1.73 4.89
C ASP A 379 -27.55 2.10 6.21
N GLY A 380 -26.78 3.19 6.18
CA GLY A 380 -26.03 3.67 7.34
C GLY A 380 -24.89 2.74 7.78
N ASP A 381 -24.30 1.96 6.90
CA ASP A 381 -23.18 1.07 7.22
C ASP A 381 -21.94 1.86 7.65
N THR A 382 -21.63 1.79 8.95
CA THR A 382 -20.48 2.47 9.56
C THR A 382 -19.33 1.52 9.89
N ARG A 383 -19.40 0.26 9.47
CA ARG A 383 -18.33 -0.71 9.70
C ARG A 383 -17.03 -0.21 9.05
N PRO A 384 -15.87 -0.34 9.71
CA PRO A 384 -14.59 0.05 9.11
C PRO A 384 -14.21 -0.84 7.93
N ALA A 385 -14.62 -2.12 7.95
CA ALA A 385 -14.37 -3.07 6.87
C ALA A 385 -15.49 -4.12 6.77
N LEU A 386 -15.63 -4.75 5.61
CA LEU A 386 -16.44 -5.96 5.45
C LEU A 386 -15.66 -7.15 6.03
N GLU A 387 -16.31 -7.93 6.91
CA GLU A 387 -15.72 -9.17 7.42
C GLU A 387 -16.05 -10.34 6.50
N PRO A 388 -15.04 -11.01 5.89
CA PRO A 388 -15.28 -12.19 5.08
C PRO A 388 -15.91 -13.33 5.89
N HIS A 389 -16.87 -14.04 5.30
CA HIS A 389 -17.47 -15.22 5.91
C HIS A 389 -16.45 -16.34 6.21
N VAL A 390 -15.34 -16.36 5.46
CA VAL A 390 -14.19 -17.23 5.68
C VAL A 390 -12.93 -16.39 5.55
N ARG A 391 -12.34 -16.05 6.68
CA ARG A 391 -11.10 -15.29 6.71
C ARG A 391 -9.92 -16.18 6.35
N VAL A 392 -9.17 -15.79 5.33
CA VAL A 392 -7.97 -16.48 4.86
C VAL A 392 -6.94 -15.45 4.47
N GLU A 393 -5.81 -15.45 5.13
CA GLU A 393 -4.69 -14.55 4.86
C GLU A 393 -3.56 -15.32 4.16
N LEU A 394 -2.77 -14.62 3.36
CA LEU A 394 -1.59 -15.18 2.71
C LEU A 394 -0.41 -15.16 3.68
N SER A 395 0.21 -16.31 3.94
CA SER A 395 1.47 -16.39 4.66
C SER A 395 2.70 -16.30 3.73
N SER A 396 3.85 -15.89 4.27
CA SER A 396 5.10 -15.92 3.50
C SER A 396 5.46 -17.33 3.01
N ALA A 397 5.14 -18.36 3.80
CA ALA A 397 5.35 -19.77 3.42
C ALA A 397 4.43 -20.20 2.27
N ASP A 398 3.18 -19.74 2.21
CA ASP A 398 2.28 -19.99 1.08
C ASP A 398 2.78 -19.31 -0.19
N TRP A 399 3.21 -18.07 -0.07
CA TRP A 399 3.78 -17.32 -1.18
C TRP A 399 5.04 -17.98 -1.75
N LEU A 400 5.99 -18.37 -0.87
CA LEU A 400 7.20 -19.08 -1.26
C LEU A 400 6.92 -20.40 -1.99
N ALA A 401 5.82 -21.06 -1.63
CA ALA A 401 5.39 -22.33 -2.25
C ALA A 401 4.43 -22.14 -3.46
N GLY A 402 4.11 -20.90 -3.85
CA GLY A 402 3.19 -20.61 -4.95
C GLY A 402 1.76 -21.09 -4.69
N ARG A 403 1.35 -21.20 -3.43
CA ARG A 403 0.00 -21.61 -3.04
C ARG A 403 -0.97 -20.43 -3.03
N ASP A 404 -2.24 -20.72 -3.29
CA ASP A 404 -3.36 -19.77 -3.15
C ASP A 404 -4.37 -20.35 -2.15
N PRO A 405 -4.18 -20.09 -0.84
CA PRO A 405 -5.07 -20.63 0.19
C PRO A 405 -6.50 -20.08 0.06
N VAL A 406 -6.68 -18.86 -0.44
CA VAL A 406 -8.01 -18.24 -0.62
C VAL A 406 -8.80 -18.93 -1.73
N LEU A 407 -8.20 -19.16 -2.91
CA LEU A 407 -8.85 -19.92 -3.97
C LEU A 407 -9.09 -21.37 -3.55
N GLN A 408 -8.15 -21.99 -2.83
CA GLN A 408 -8.34 -23.35 -2.31
C GLN A 408 -9.56 -23.45 -1.38
N ALA A 409 -9.78 -22.45 -0.51
CA ALA A 409 -10.97 -22.39 0.35
C ALA A 409 -12.27 -22.28 -0.47
N ALA A 410 -12.26 -21.51 -1.58
CA ALA A 410 -13.43 -21.34 -2.44
C ALA A 410 -13.79 -22.60 -3.27
N LEU A 411 -12.82 -23.47 -3.52
CA LEU A 411 -13.01 -24.71 -4.29
C LEU A 411 -13.55 -25.90 -3.45
N ARG A 412 -13.61 -25.76 -2.14
CA ARG A 412 -14.25 -26.70 -1.20
C ARG A 412 -15.75 -26.43 -1.12
#